data_64bd9f52646ae2e390418cd8fb16f19a
#
_entry.id   64bd9f52646ae2e390418cd8fb16f19a
#
_cell.length_a   1.000
_cell.length_b   1.000
_cell.length_c   1.000
_cell.angle_alpha   90.00
_cell.angle_beta   90.00
_cell.angle_gamma   90.00
#
_symmetry.space_group_name_H-M   'P 1'
#
loop_
_entity.id
_entity.type
_entity.pdbx_description
1 polymer ?
#
loop_
_entity_poly.entity_id
_entity_poly.type
_entity_poly.pdbx_seq_one_letter_code
_entity_poly.pdbx_strand_id
1 'polypeptide(L)'
;MEIRNWWQVRSSPSYNGKNNIFIGSDDGFLYCLDKDGKLLWKTKLNGKVRSSSPCLSFNEDSPSVFIGTCSGGMFCLNQLTGEIRWSKQINQPVMASPGIIKDKVFFAASDKKMYCFQKNDGSKVWDFGTGDKIWSSPSISENDNILFFGSLDAHIYGIDVDSGKQTWKFPTMGMIDSSAAIANNMLFMASRDGLLYVFGSEMTHAYIG
;
A
#
# COMPACT_ATOMS: atom_id res chain seq x y z
N MET A 1 -6.81 -27.32 7.82
CA MET A 1 -5.77 -27.67 6.81
C MET A 1 -4.61 -26.69 7.00
N GLU A 2 -3.41 -27.21 7.18
CA GLU A 2 -2.22 -26.39 7.41
C GLU A 2 -1.48 -26.25 6.07
N ILE A 3 -1.33 -25.02 5.56
CA ILE A 3 -0.42 -24.79 4.43
C ILE A 3 0.98 -24.64 5.04
N ARG A 4 1.73 -25.74 5.04
CA ARG A 4 3.12 -25.69 5.48
C ARG A 4 3.94 -24.97 4.42
N ASN A 5 4.15 -23.68 4.63
CA ASN A 5 5.14 -22.90 3.91
C ASN A 5 6.40 -22.84 4.77
N TRP A 6 7.52 -23.36 4.27
CA TRP A 6 8.83 -23.33 4.94
C TRP A 6 9.42 -21.91 5.00
N TRP A 7 8.81 -20.96 4.29
CA TRP A 7 9.22 -19.57 4.23
C TRP A 7 8.35 -18.70 5.14
N GLN A 8 8.91 -17.58 5.58
CA GLN A 8 8.18 -16.65 6.45
C GLN A 8 7.03 -16.01 5.69
N VAL A 9 5.85 -15.96 6.30
CA VAL A 9 4.70 -15.19 5.87
C VAL A 9 4.61 -13.97 6.79
N ARG A 10 4.83 -12.79 6.24
CA ARG A 10 4.87 -11.54 7.00
C ARG A 10 3.85 -10.51 6.54
N SER A 11 3.30 -10.67 5.33
CA SER A 11 2.20 -9.83 4.86
C SER A 11 0.93 -10.16 5.62
N SER A 12 0.08 -9.16 5.87
CA SER A 12 -1.24 -9.41 6.41
C SER A 12 -2.15 -9.97 5.31
N PRO A 13 -3.03 -10.93 5.63
CA PRO A 13 -3.99 -11.43 4.67
C PRO A 13 -5.05 -10.38 4.35
N SER A 14 -5.57 -10.39 3.13
CA SER A 14 -6.69 -9.57 2.70
C SER A 14 -7.85 -10.46 2.26
N TYR A 15 -9.07 -10.11 2.70
CA TYR A 15 -10.30 -10.85 2.40
C TYR A 15 -11.20 -10.03 1.46
N ASN A 16 -11.74 -10.66 0.41
CA ASN A 16 -12.55 -9.94 -0.58
C ASN A 16 -14.03 -9.80 -0.23
N GLY A 17 -14.43 -10.10 1.00
CA GLY A 17 -15.83 -10.00 1.45
C GLY A 17 -16.75 -11.11 0.91
N LYS A 18 -16.26 -11.97 0.02
CA LYS A 18 -17.04 -13.08 -0.58
C LYS A 18 -16.55 -14.44 -0.05
N ASN A 19 -15.46 -14.96 -0.59
CA ASN A 19 -14.93 -16.26 -0.16
C ASN A 19 -13.39 -16.38 -0.24
N ASN A 20 -12.67 -15.37 -0.74
CA ASN A 20 -11.26 -15.50 -1.06
C ASN A 20 -10.36 -14.70 -0.13
N ILE A 21 -9.28 -15.33 0.31
CA ILE A 21 -8.23 -14.77 1.15
C ILE A 21 -6.94 -14.73 0.33
N PHE A 22 -6.29 -13.57 0.30
CA PHE A 22 -5.05 -13.35 -0.43
C PHE A 22 -3.92 -13.09 0.56
N ILE A 23 -2.74 -13.71 0.33
CA ILE A 23 -1.59 -13.54 1.20
C ILE A 23 -0.28 -13.68 0.41
N GLY A 24 0.66 -12.77 0.68
CA GLY A 24 2.00 -12.82 0.12
C GLY A 24 2.97 -13.59 1.03
N SER A 25 4.02 -14.16 0.45
CA SER A 25 5.02 -14.95 1.18
C SER A 25 6.45 -14.63 0.74
N ASP A 26 7.40 -14.84 1.65
CA ASP A 26 8.84 -14.72 1.39
C ASP A 26 9.38 -15.74 0.36
N ASP A 27 8.58 -16.75 -0.02
CA ASP A 27 8.88 -17.64 -1.14
C ASP A 27 8.68 -17.01 -2.51
N GLY A 28 8.15 -15.79 -2.53
CA GLY A 28 7.88 -14.99 -3.71
C GLY A 28 6.60 -15.34 -4.45
N PHE A 29 5.64 -15.97 -3.76
CA PHE A 29 4.30 -16.20 -4.30
C PHE A 29 3.26 -15.31 -3.62
N LEU A 30 2.26 -14.94 -4.40
CA LEU A 30 0.95 -14.51 -3.91
C LEU A 30 0.03 -15.71 -3.96
N TYR A 31 -0.64 -16.01 -2.85
CA TYR A 31 -1.57 -17.12 -2.69
C TYR A 31 -3.00 -16.59 -2.60
N CYS A 32 -3.94 -17.32 -3.20
CA CYS A 32 -5.36 -17.16 -2.99
C CYS A 32 -5.93 -18.46 -2.42
N LEU A 33 -6.63 -18.34 -1.30
CA LEU A 33 -7.28 -19.43 -0.60
C LEU A 33 -8.79 -19.16 -0.54
N ASP A 34 -9.59 -20.21 -0.44
CA ASP A 34 -10.98 -20.06 -0.05
C ASP A 34 -11.14 -19.86 1.47
N LYS A 35 -12.36 -19.61 1.92
CA LYS A 35 -12.69 -19.41 3.34
C LYS A 35 -12.35 -20.63 4.23
N ASP A 36 -12.23 -21.82 3.65
CA ASP A 36 -11.91 -23.07 4.34
C ASP A 36 -10.40 -23.39 4.31
N GLY A 37 -9.59 -22.47 3.76
CA GLY A 37 -8.14 -22.56 3.67
C GLY A 37 -7.63 -23.41 2.52
N LYS A 38 -8.48 -23.82 1.58
CA LYS A 38 -8.07 -24.57 0.39
C LYS A 38 -7.42 -23.63 -0.63
N LEU A 39 -6.30 -24.04 -1.20
CA LEU A 39 -5.61 -23.31 -2.25
C LEU A 39 -6.47 -23.27 -3.52
N LEU A 40 -6.80 -22.07 -3.98
CA LEU A 40 -7.46 -21.83 -5.26
C LEU A 40 -6.42 -21.61 -6.36
N TRP A 41 -5.48 -20.71 -6.14
CA TRP A 41 -4.36 -20.45 -7.04
C TRP A 41 -3.16 -19.85 -6.29
N LYS A 42 -2.00 -19.91 -6.90
CA LYS A 42 -0.80 -19.19 -6.49
C LYS A 42 -0.04 -18.66 -7.70
N THR A 43 0.51 -17.48 -7.60
CA THR A 43 1.26 -16.86 -8.70
C THR A 43 2.65 -16.48 -8.23
N LYS A 44 3.67 -16.90 -8.99
CA LYS A 44 5.06 -16.54 -8.74
C LYS A 44 5.28 -15.09 -9.14
N LEU A 45 5.83 -14.29 -8.22
CA LEU A 45 6.25 -12.92 -8.44
C LEU A 45 7.77 -12.84 -8.57
N ASN A 46 8.30 -11.67 -8.88
CA ASN A 46 9.73 -11.46 -9.11
C ASN A 46 10.58 -11.37 -7.82
N GLY A 47 10.00 -11.59 -6.64
CA GLY A 47 10.73 -11.50 -5.37
C GLY A 47 9.85 -11.76 -4.17
N LYS A 48 10.46 -11.71 -2.97
CA LYS A 48 9.76 -11.91 -1.70
C LYS A 48 8.64 -10.91 -1.50
N VAL A 49 7.48 -11.38 -1.02
CA VAL A 49 6.38 -10.52 -0.55
C VAL A 49 6.44 -10.51 0.97
N ARG A 50 7.05 -9.45 1.54
CA ARG A 50 7.36 -9.41 2.97
C ARG A 50 6.37 -8.57 3.78
N SER A 51 6.34 -7.28 3.53
CA SER A 51 5.54 -6.33 4.33
C SER A 51 4.37 -5.75 3.55
N SER A 52 4.43 -5.81 2.21
CA SER A 52 3.31 -5.40 1.37
C SER A 52 2.16 -6.38 1.53
N SER A 53 1.02 -5.90 2.00
CA SER A 53 -0.22 -6.69 2.07
C SER A 53 -1.03 -6.49 0.79
N PRO A 54 -1.74 -7.53 0.31
CA PRO A 54 -2.55 -7.42 -0.90
C PRO A 54 -3.63 -6.34 -0.76
N CYS A 55 -3.74 -5.43 -1.72
CA CYS A 55 -4.83 -4.45 -1.82
C CYS A 55 -5.83 -4.92 -2.87
N LEU A 56 -7.12 -4.93 -2.53
CA LEU A 56 -8.16 -5.54 -3.34
C LEU A 56 -9.09 -4.48 -3.94
N SER A 57 -9.31 -4.55 -5.26
CA SER A 57 -10.35 -3.77 -5.94
C SER A 57 -11.63 -4.58 -6.02
N PHE A 58 -12.74 -4.01 -5.57
CA PHE A 58 -14.04 -4.68 -5.53
C PHE A 58 -14.91 -4.44 -6.79
N ASN A 59 -14.32 -3.96 -7.89
CA ASN A 59 -15.03 -3.84 -9.16
C ASN A 59 -15.44 -5.24 -9.64
N GLU A 60 -16.73 -5.50 -9.75
CA GLU A 60 -17.28 -6.81 -10.09
C GLU A 60 -16.89 -7.30 -11.49
N ASP A 61 -16.79 -6.38 -12.47
CA ASP A 61 -16.42 -6.73 -13.84
C ASP A 61 -14.94 -7.09 -14.01
N SER A 62 -14.09 -6.55 -13.15
CA SER A 62 -12.64 -6.75 -13.26
C SER A 62 -11.95 -6.72 -11.89
N PRO A 63 -12.27 -7.68 -10.98
CA PRO A 63 -11.70 -7.70 -9.65
C PRO A 63 -10.18 -7.90 -9.71
N SER A 64 -9.43 -7.02 -9.05
CA SER A 64 -7.97 -6.97 -9.11
C SER A 64 -7.35 -7.04 -7.73
N VAL A 65 -6.17 -7.67 -7.63
CA VAL A 65 -5.31 -7.62 -6.45
C VAL A 65 -4.00 -6.94 -6.82
N PHE A 66 -3.57 -5.99 -5.98
CA PHE A 66 -2.33 -5.23 -6.13
C PHE A 66 -1.37 -5.59 -5.02
N ILE A 67 -0.07 -5.73 -5.35
CA ILE A 67 0.95 -6.16 -4.40
C ILE A 67 2.34 -5.65 -4.80
N GLY A 68 3.17 -5.33 -3.81
CA GLY A 68 4.58 -4.98 -3.98
C GLY A 68 5.51 -6.12 -3.58
N THR A 69 6.74 -6.10 -4.09
CA THR A 69 7.78 -7.08 -3.73
C THR A 69 9.06 -6.43 -3.24
N CYS A 70 9.86 -7.17 -2.47
CA CYS A 70 11.19 -6.73 -2.03
C CYS A 70 12.20 -6.53 -3.17
N SER A 71 11.91 -7.08 -4.35
CA SER A 71 12.74 -6.90 -5.54
C SER A 71 12.29 -5.75 -6.43
N GLY A 72 11.36 -4.89 -5.94
CA GLY A 72 10.91 -3.70 -6.64
C GLY A 72 9.78 -3.94 -7.64
N GLY A 73 9.16 -5.10 -7.62
CA GLY A 73 7.98 -5.38 -8.44
C GLY A 73 6.73 -4.75 -7.86
N MET A 74 5.91 -4.21 -8.75
CA MET A 74 4.55 -3.72 -8.50
C MET A 74 3.63 -4.49 -9.44
N PHE A 75 2.64 -5.19 -8.91
CA PHE A 75 1.82 -6.11 -9.68
C PHE A 75 0.33 -5.81 -9.53
N CYS A 76 -0.39 -6.00 -10.61
CA CYS A 76 -1.84 -6.14 -10.65
C CYS A 76 -2.17 -7.53 -11.20
N LEU A 77 -2.96 -8.29 -10.44
CA LEU A 77 -3.40 -9.62 -10.85
C LEU A 77 -4.93 -9.70 -10.84
N ASN A 78 -5.46 -10.62 -11.64
CA ASN A 78 -6.86 -10.99 -11.59
C ASN A 78 -7.14 -11.75 -10.28
N GLN A 79 -8.12 -11.31 -9.49
CA GLN A 79 -8.49 -11.98 -8.23
C GLN A 79 -9.00 -13.42 -8.42
N LEU A 80 -9.62 -13.72 -9.56
CA LEU A 80 -10.25 -15.02 -9.79
C LEU A 80 -9.26 -16.06 -10.30
N THR A 81 -8.33 -15.65 -11.18
CA THR A 81 -7.44 -16.57 -11.89
C THR A 81 -5.99 -16.51 -11.41
N GLY A 82 -5.58 -15.42 -10.74
CA GLY A 82 -4.20 -15.16 -10.37
C GLY A 82 -3.30 -14.72 -11.54
N GLU A 83 -3.86 -14.50 -12.73
CA GLU A 83 -3.09 -14.03 -13.89
C GLU A 83 -2.60 -12.60 -13.68
N ILE A 84 -1.35 -12.34 -14.02
CA ILE A 84 -0.77 -10.99 -13.99
C ILE A 84 -1.34 -10.19 -15.16
N ARG A 85 -2.09 -9.13 -14.85
CA ARG A 85 -2.62 -8.19 -15.85
C ARG A 85 -1.56 -7.19 -16.30
N TRP A 86 -0.83 -6.67 -15.33
CA TRP A 86 0.33 -5.81 -15.59
C TRP A 86 1.31 -5.86 -14.42
N SER A 87 2.55 -5.50 -14.72
CA SER A 87 3.58 -5.32 -13.70
C SER A 87 4.49 -4.15 -14.06
N LYS A 88 5.08 -3.54 -13.02
CA LYS A 88 6.13 -2.53 -13.14
C LYS A 88 7.31 -2.96 -12.31
N GLN A 89 8.50 -2.53 -12.71
CA GLN A 89 9.75 -2.86 -12.04
C GLN A 89 10.57 -1.61 -11.77
N ILE A 90 11.02 -1.50 -10.51
CA ILE A 90 12.05 -0.54 -10.08
C ILE A 90 13.20 -1.30 -9.41
N ASN A 91 14.34 -0.63 -9.17
CA ASN A 91 15.53 -1.26 -8.60
C ASN A 91 15.58 -1.19 -7.06
N GLN A 92 14.48 -0.84 -6.41
CA GLN A 92 14.39 -0.71 -4.95
C GLN A 92 13.13 -1.37 -4.41
N PRO A 93 13.14 -1.89 -3.16
CA PRO A 93 12.00 -2.58 -2.57
C PRO A 93 10.72 -1.75 -2.54
N VAL A 94 9.58 -2.43 -2.83
CA VAL A 94 8.22 -1.94 -2.61
C VAL A 94 7.69 -2.68 -1.39
N MET A 95 7.82 -2.08 -0.21
CA MET A 95 7.54 -2.71 1.08
C MET A 95 6.16 -2.35 1.63
N ALA A 96 5.67 -1.16 1.32
CA ALA A 96 4.36 -0.68 1.74
C ALA A 96 3.23 -1.43 1.01
N SER A 97 2.09 -1.54 1.66
CA SER A 97 0.88 -2.04 1.02
C SER A 97 0.34 -0.99 0.05
N PRO A 98 -0.14 -1.39 -1.13
CA PRO A 98 -0.73 -0.44 -2.09
C PRO A 98 -2.01 0.20 -1.55
N GLY A 99 -2.31 1.43 -1.99
CA GLY A 99 -3.60 2.09 -1.80
C GLY A 99 -4.35 2.19 -3.11
N ILE A 100 -5.68 2.19 -3.07
CA ILE A 100 -6.52 2.38 -4.26
C ILE A 100 -7.63 3.39 -4.00
N ILE A 101 -7.95 4.16 -5.02
CA ILE A 101 -9.17 5.00 -5.08
C ILE A 101 -9.59 5.16 -6.54
N LYS A 102 -10.88 5.10 -6.80
CA LYS A 102 -11.44 5.25 -8.17
C LYS A 102 -10.70 4.32 -9.16
N ASP A 103 -10.07 4.89 -10.16
CA ASP A 103 -9.32 4.23 -11.23
C ASP A 103 -7.80 4.16 -10.99
N LYS A 104 -7.32 4.59 -9.80
CA LYS A 104 -5.89 4.73 -9.47
C LYS A 104 -5.43 3.73 -8.41
N VAL A 105 -4.16 3.34 -8.52
CA VAL A 105 -3.44 2.57 -7.51
C VAL A 105 -2.11 3.26 -7.19
N PHE A 106 -1.74 3.24 -5.90
CA PHE A 106 -0.55 3.90 -5.38
C PHE A 106 0.39 2.88 -4.77
N PHE A 107 1.69 3.01 -5.10
CA PHE A 107 2.75 2.20 -4.53
C PHE A 107 3.83 3.12 -3.93
N ALA A 108 4.09 2.94 -2.65
CA ALA A 108 5.20 3.59 -1.97
C ALA A 108 6.45 2.71 -2.03
N ALA A 109 7.61 3.30 -2.30
CA ALA A 109 8.81 2.54 -2.54
C ALA A 109 10.06 3.08 -1.83
N SER A 110 11.06 2.21 -1.69
CA SER A 110 12.33 2.55 -1.04
C SER A 110 13.26 3.39 -1.93
N ASP A 111 12.90 3.70 -3.15
CA ASP A 111 13.57 4.66 -4.02
C ASP A 111 13.17 6.11 -3.74
N LYS A 112 12.47 6.35 -2.62
CA LYS A 112 11.99 7.66 -2.15
C LYS A 112 10.82 8.20 -2.96
N LYS A 113 10.09 7.34 -3.66
CA LYS A 113 8.96 7.76 -4.50
C LYS A 113 7.65 7.10 -4.11
N MET A 114 6.58 7.89 -4.24
CA MET A 114 5.21 7.44 -4.34
C MET A 114 4.83 7.41 -5.81
N TYR A 115 4.33 6.28 -6.28
CA TYR A 115 3.92 6.08 -7.67
C TYR A 115 2.41 5.98 -7.77
N CYS A 116 1.83 6.59 -8.78
CA CYS A 116 0.43 6.46 -9.15
C CYS A 116 0.31 5.85 -10.55
N PHE A 117 -0.47 4.78 -10.66
CA PHE A 117 -0.78 4.13 -11.93
C PHE A 117 -2.29 4.01 -12.13
N GLN A 118 -2.72 3.92 -13.39
CA GLN A 118 -4.06 3.47 -13.72
C GLN A 118 -4.23 2.00 -13.32
N LYS A 119 -5.34 1.65 -12.65
CA LYS A 119 -5.60 0.28 -12.18
C LYS A 119 -5.70 -0.73 -13.32
N ASN A 120 -6.27 -0.31 -14.46
CA ASN A 120 -6.64 -1.23 -15.54
C ASN A 120 -5.44 -1.69 -16.36
N ASP A 121 -4.54 -0.78 -16.72
CA ASP A 121 -3.45 -1.05 -17.67
C ASP A 121 -2.05 -0.78 -17.08
N GLY A 122 -1.98 -0.22 -15.86
CA GLY A 122 -0.72 0.15 -15.23
C GLY A 122 -0.01 1.32 -15.90
N SER A 123 -0.69 2.14 -16.72
CA SER A 123 -0.09 3.36 -17.24
C SER A 123 0.23 4.32 -16.09
N LYS A 124 1.45 4.90 -16.12
CA LYS A 124 1.87 5.82 -15.07
C LYS A 124 1.12 7.14 -15.18
N VAL A 125 0.47 7.56 -14.09
CA VAL A 125 -0.21 8.87 -14.00
C VAL A 125 0.78 9.92 -13.54
N TRP A 126 1.43 9.67 -12.39
CA TRP A 126 2.45 10.53 -11.81
C TRP A 126 3.39 9.75 -10.89
N ASP A 127 4.50 10.36 -10.52
CA ASP A 127 5.31 9.98 -9.36
C ASP A 127 5.67 11.23 -8.54
N PHE A 128 5.81 11.06 -7.21
CA PHE A 128 6.18 12.12 -6.27
C PHE A 128 7.38 11.68 -5.45
N GLY A 129 8.39 12.55 -5.34
CA GLY A 129 9.63 12.28 -4.62
C GLY A 129 9.65 12.87 -3.20
N THR A 130 10.19 12.12 -2.25
CA THR A 130 10.49 12.54 -0.87
C THR A 130 11.99 12.62 -0.61
N GLY A 131 12.39 13.14 0.56
CA GLY A 131 13.79 13.23 0.95
C GLY A 131 14.42 11.86 1.27
N ASP A 132 13.62 10.86 1.71
CA ASP A 132 14.07 9.51 2.01
C ASP A 132 12.98 8.48 1.69
N LYS A 133 13.25 7.19 1.99
CA LYS A 133 12.39 6.03 1.68
C LYS A 133 10.98 6.21 2.22
N ILE A 134 10.02 5.64 1.52
CA ILE A 134 8.63 5.58 1.94
C ILE A 134 8.30 4.12 2.28
N TRP A 135 8.09 3.85 3.59
CA TRP A 135 7.67 2.55 4.11
C TRP A 135 6.22 2.57 4.61
N SER A 136 5.71 3.76 4.84
CA SER A 136 4.30 4.02 5.16
C SER A 136 3.42 3.61 4.00
N SER A 137 2.36 2.85 4.27
CA SER A 137 1.31 2.61 3.29
C SER A 137 0.46 3.86 3.10
N PRO A 138 0.06 4.20 1.87
CA PRO A 138 -0.77 5.36 1.62
C PRO A 138 -2.18 5.19 2.19
N SER A 139 -2.69 6.23 2.83
CA SER A 139 -4.07 6.35 3.30
C SER A 139 -4.75 7.50 2.57
N ILE A 140 -6.01 7.32 2.17
CA ILE A 140 -6.66 8.23 1.25
C ILE A 140 -7.90 8.82 1.91
N SER A 141 -7.99 10.16 1.94
CA SER A 141 -9.22 10.89 2.20
C SER A 141 -9.99 11.04 0.90
N GLU A 142 -11.07 10.25 0.75
CA GLU A 142 -11.90 10.30 -0.46
C GLU A 142 -12.62 11.62 -0.62
N ASN A 143 -13.08 12.22 0.51
CA ASN A 143 -13.79 13.49 0.50
C ASN A 143 -12.90 14.65 0.05
N ASP A 144 -11.64 14.66 0.49
CA ASP A 144 -10.69 15.73 0.18
C ASP A 144 -9.87 15.45 -1.08
N ASN A 145 -9.95 14.22 -1.61
CA ASN A 145 -9.14 13.73 -2.74
C ASN A 145 -7.63 13.84 -2.46
N ILE A 146 -7.22 13.58 -1.19
CA ILE A 146 -5.84 13.67 -0.72
C ILE A 146 -5.32 12.30 -0.30
N LEU A 147 -4.12 11.98 -0.76
CA LEU A 147 -3.32 10.83 -0.35
C LEU A 147 -2.36 11.26 0.76
N PHE A 148 -2.41 10.61 1.92
CA PHE A 148 -1.49 10.85 3.04
C PHE A 148 -0.52 9.69 3.24
N PHE A 149 0.73 10.00 3.54
CA PHE A 149 1.76 9.02 3.88
C PHE A 149 2.92 9.67 4.66
N GLY A 150 3.67 8.85 5.38
CA GLY A 150 4.90 9.26 6.06
C GLY A 150 6.14 8.84 5.29
N SER A 151 7.25 9.52 5.52
CA SER A 151 8.56 9.21 4.95
C SER A 151 9.63 9.11 6.04
N LEU A 152 10.70 8.36 5.77
CA LEU A 152 11.87 8.30 6.67
C LEU A 152 12.64 9.63 6.71
N ASP A 153 12.28 10.62 5.90
CA ASP A 153 12.79 11.98 5.98
C ASP A 153 12.14 12.85 7.09
N ALA A 154 11.39 12.20 8.00
CA ALA A 154 10.69 12.84 9.11
C ALA A 154 9.60 13.84 8.68
N HIS A 155 8.88 13.54 7.60
CA HIS A 155 7.74 14.35 7.19
C HIS A 155 6.51 13.51 6.89
N ILE A 156 5.35 14.08 7.20
CA ILE A 156 4.06 13.64 6.73
C ILE A 156 3.72 14.43 5.46
N TYR A 157 3.23 13.75 4.43
CA TYR A 157 2.88 14.34 3.15
C TYR A 157 1.41 14.17 2.85
N GLY A 158 0.78 15.24 2.30
CA GLY A 158 -0.52 15.21 1.67
C GLY A 158 -0.37 15.55 0.19
N ILE A 159 -0.83 14.65 -0.69
CA ILE A 159 -0.68 14.76 -2.14
C ILE A 159 -2.07 14.71 -2.77
N ASP A 160 -2.35 15.63 -3.69
CA ASP A 160 -3.56 15.56 -4.50
C ASP A 160 -3.55 14.28 -5.37
N VAL A 161 -4.60 13.49 -5.24
CA VAL A 161 -4.74 12.16 -5.87
C VAL A 161 -4.66 12.23 -7.40
N ASP A 162 -5.18 13.29 -8.01
CA ASP A 162 -5.28 13.39 -9.45
C ASP A 162 -4.01 13.94 -10.11
N SER A 163 -3.47 15.00 -9.53
CA SER A 163 -2.31 15.70 -10.12
C SER A 163 -0.94 15.25 -9.59
N GLY A 164 -0.89 14.54 -8.46
CA GLY A 164 0.36 14.19 -7.78
C GLY A 164 1.10 15.39 -7.17
N LYS A 165 0.45 16.55 -7.07
CA LYS A 165 1.05 17.74 -6.46
C LYS A 165 0.91 17.70 -4.94
N GLN A 166 1.97 18.14 -4.25
CA GLN A 166 1.93 18.31 -2.82
C GLN A 166 0.93 19.42 -2.44
N THR A 167 -0.07 19.06 -1.64
CA THR A 167 -1.03 20.01 -1.06
C THR A 167 -0.64 20.41 0.35
N TRP A 168 0.02 19.47 1.06
CA TRP A 168 0.36 19.67 2.45
C TRP A 168 1.63 18.89 2.82
N LYS A 169 2.39 19.40 3.80
CA LYS A 169 3.57 18.76 4.34
C LYS A 169 3.78 19.20 5.78
N PHE A 170 4.09 18.27 6.68
CA PHE A 170 4.34 18.56 8.08
C PHE A 170 5.62 17.88 8.57
N PRO A 171 6.58 18.61 9.20
CA PRO A 171 7.77 18.01 9.77
C PRO A 171 7.48 17.36 11.13
N THR A 172 8.07 16.21 11.37
CA THR A 172 8.12 15.54 12.67
C THR A 172 9.56 15.50 13.20
N MET A 173 9.74 15.13 14.46
CA MET A 173 11.08 15.04 15.06
C MET A 173 11.75 13.68 14.79
N GLY A 174 11.06 12.73 14.20
CA GLY A 174 11.56 11.39 13.91
C GLY A 174 11.05 10.83 12.59
N MET A 175 11.68 9.78 12.10
CA MET A 175 11.27 9.05 10.90
C MET A 175 9.82 8.55 11.02
N ILE A 176 9.12 8.42 9.90
CA ILE A 176 7.77 7.88 9.85
C ILE A 176 7.76 6.65 8.95
N ASP A 177 7.51 5.49 9.54
CA ASP A 177 7.27 4.21 8.86
C ASP A 177 5.89 3.62 9.17
N SER A 178 5.14 4.24 10.08
CA SER A 178 3.75 3.92 10.33
C SER A 178 2.86 4.35 9.16
N SER A 179 1.71 3.70 9.00
CA SER A 179 0.68 4.13 8.06
C SER A 179 -0.35 5.00 8.78
N ALA A 180 -0.88 5.99 8.07
CA ALA A 180 -1.89 6.88 8.61
C ALA A 180 -3.23 6.16 8.84
N ALA A 181 -3.96 6.58 9.86
CA ALA A 181 -5.39 6.32 9.99
C ALA A 181 -6.17 7.61 9.73
N ILE A 182 -7.29 7.50 9.01
CA ILE A 182 -8.20 8.61 8.76
C ILE A 182 -9.56 8.22 9.33
N ALA A 183 -10.08 9.02 10.26
CA ALA A 183 -11.38 8.81 10.87
C ALA A 183 -11.99 10.14 11.31
N ASN A 184 -13.30 10.33 11.10
CA ASN A 184 -14.03 11.53 11.51
C ASN A 184 -13.38 12.85 11.04
N ASN A 185 -12.93 12.91 9.79
CA ASN A 185 -12.19 14.02 9.19
C ASN A 185 -10.90 14.39 9.93
N MET A 186 -10.31 13.44 10.64
CA MET A 186 -9.02 13.59 11.30
C MET A 186 -8.01 12.61 10.73
N LEU A 187 -6.76 13.06 10.61
CA LEU A 187 -5.61 12.26 10.24
C LEU A 187 -4.79 11.93 11.49
N PHE A 188 -4.46 10.65 11.68
CA PHE A 188 -3.62 10.15 12.76
C PHE A 188 -2.36 9.53 12.19
N MET A 189 -1.18 9.95 12.67
CA MET A 189 0.11 9.44 12.20
C MET A 189 1.08 9.29 13.37
N ALA A 190 1.60 8.09 13.58
CA ALA A 190 2.64 7.85 14.58
C ALA A 190 4.03 8.10 13.99
N SER A 191 4.95 8.63 14.79
CA SER A 191 6.34 8.88 14.41
C SER A 191 7.30 8.17 15.37
N ARG A 192 8.51 7.91 14.90
CA ARG A 192 9.60 7.33 15.73
C ARG A 192 10.17 8.29 16.78
N ASP A 193 9.70 9.53 16.84
CA ASP A 193 9.94 10.44 17.96
C ASP A 193 9.11 10.11 19.20
N GLY A 194 8.24 9.10 19.12
CA GLY A 194 7.37 8.64 20.21
C GLY A 194 6.03 9.37 20.27
N LEU A 195 5.71 10.22 19.30
CA LEU A 195 4.47 11.00 19.27
C LEU A 195 3.44 10.42 18.29
N LEU A 196 2.17 10.57 18.65
CA LEU A 196 1.05 10.44 17.74
C LEU A 196 0.59 11.84 17.33
N TYR A 197 0.72 12.14 16.04
CA TYR A 197 0.27 13.38 15.45
C TYR A 197 -1.19 13.25 15.01
N VAL A 198 -2.00 14.26 15.37
CA VAL A 198 -3.42 14.29 15.01
C VAL A 198 -3.74 15.62 14.36
N PHE A 199 -4.35 15.57 13.18
CA PHE A 199 -4.72 16.75 12.40
C PHE A 199 -6.21 16.68 12.06
N GLY A 200 -6.92 17.80 12.24
CA GLY A 200 -8.33 17.97 11.90
C GLY A 200 -8.60 19.41 11.47
N SER A 201 -9.84 19.72 11.06
CA SER A 201 -10.22 21.04 10.57
C SER A 201 -10.05 22.18 11.60
N GLU A 202 -10.09 21.83 12.91
CA GLU A 202 -10.01 22.80 14.01
C GLU A 202 -8.78 22.62 14.92
N MET A 203 -8.01 21.54 14.73
CA MET A 203 -6.84 21.23 15.54
C MET A 203 -5.58 21.13 14.70
N THR A 204 -4.65 22.03 14.97
CA THR A 204 -3.34 22.00 14.33
C THR A 204 -2.40 20.98 14.95
N HIS A 205 -2.62 20.53 16.20
CA HIS A 205 -1.78 19.54 16.88
C HIS A 205 -2.50 18.90 18.08
N ALA A 206 -2.45 17.59 18.21
CA ALA A 206 -2.64 16.89 19.49
C ALA A 206 -1.47 15.92 19.69
N TYR A 207 -0.89 15.91 20.86
CA TYR A 207 0.17 15.00 21.24
C TYR A 207 -0.37 14.05 22.30
N ILE A 208 -0.13 12.76 22.10
CA ILE A 208 -0.28 11.74 23.13
C ILE A 208 1.11 11.11 23.28
N GLY A 209 1.82 11.53 24.32
CA GLY A 209 3.08 10.93 24.73
C GLY A 209 2.87 9.80 25.74
#